data_ea7c31b21bc38ec7f73ba94db4c7de58
#
_entry.id   ea7c31b21bc38ec7f73ba94db4c7de58
#
_cell.length_a   1.000
_cell.length_b   1.000
_cell.length_c   1.000
_cell.angle_alpha   90.00
_cell.angle_beta   90.00
_cell.angle_gamma   90.00
#
_symmetry.space_group_name_H-M   'P 1'
#
loop_
_entity.id
_entity.type
_entity.pdbx_description
1 polymer ?
#
loop_
_entity_poly.entity_id
_entity_poly.type
_entity_poly.pdbx_seq_one_letter_code
_entity_poly.pdbx_strand_id
1 'polypeptide(L)'
;ATKEMLKIALKSKPPFICIVPEKRKEITTEGGLNLDYNKKFLSNIIARLKKNKSRISLFVEPSLKDIYEAKNLSADCVEIHTGKLCNLINKKKNYKNEFTRIKKAVELGNKLKLEVHAGHGLTYNSAKLLSKIKGIQEFNIGHFLIGEAIFVGLSNSIRIFKKIFRS
;
A
#
# COMPACT_ATOMS: atom_id res chain seq x y z
N ALA A 1 11.22 -8.99 -0.08
CA ALA A 1 12.54 -8.52 0.37
C ALA A 1 13.58 -9.63 0.24
N THR A 2 14.70 -9.37 -0.43
CA THR A 2 15.82 -10.31 -0.61
C THR A 2 17.12 -9.67 -0.15
N LYS A 3 18.17 -10.51 0.05
CA LYS A 3 19.52 -10.00 0.36
C LYS A 3 20.07 -9.10 -0.76
N GLU A 4 19.74 -9.41 -2.02
CA GLU A 4 20.14 -8.60 -3.18
C GLU A 4 19.48 -7.23 -3.16
N MET A 5 18.14 -7.16 -2.99
CA MET A 5 17.40 -5.91 -2.88
C MET A 5 17.88 -5.05 -1.70
N LEU A 6 18.20 -5.69 -0.57
CA LEU A 6 18.80 -4.99 0.56
C LEU A 6 20.15 -4.34 0.19
N LYS A 7 21.03 -5.05 -0.53
CA LYS A 7 22.33 -4.49 -0.98
C LYS A 7 22.11 -3.27 -1.88
N ILE A 8 21.17 -3.35 -2.84
CA ILE A 8 20.82 -2.26 -3.75
C ILE A 8 20.32 -1.05 -2.94
N ALA A 9 19.36 -1.27 -2.03
CA ALA A 9 18.79 -0.20 -1.21
C ALA A 9 19.83 0.47 -0.30
N LEU A 10 20.74 -0.31 0.30
CA LEU A 10 21.83 0.23 1.11
C LEU A 10 22.83 1.06 0.30
N LYS A 11 23.06 0.71 -0.98
CA LYS A 11 23.93 1.45 -1.90
C LYS A 11 23.26 2.74 -2.39
N SER A 12 22.01 2.65 -2.86
CA SER A 12 21.27 3.78 -3.45
C SER A 12 20.71 4.76 -2.42
N LYS A 13 20.54 4.31 -1.15
CA LYS A 13 20.04 5.10 -0.03
C LYS A 13 18.76 5.90 -0.35
N PRO A 14 17.71 5.27 -0.89
CA PRO A 14 16.48 5.99 -1.21
C PRO A 14 15.83 6.52 0.08
N PRO A 15 15.19 7.68 0.04
CA PRO A 15 14.54 8.26 1.22
C PRO A 15 13.32 7.46 1.67
N PHE A 16 12.71 6.68 0.77
CA PHE A 16 11.50 5.91 1.02
C PHE A 16 11.59 4.52 0.38
N ILE A 17 11.17 3.49 1.10
CA ILE A 17 11.19 2.10 0.65
C ILE A 17 9.87 1.44 1.02
N CYS A 18 9.15 0.94 0.03
CA CYS A 18 8.01 0.05 0.24
C CYS A 18 8.45 -1.40 0.05
N ILE A 19 8.21 -2.24 1.05
CA ILE A 19 8.49 -3.68 0.99
C ILE A 19 7.22 -4.41 0.61
N VAL A 20 7.27 -5.13 -0.51
CA VAL A 20 6.12 -5.84 -1.11
C VAL A 20 6.42 -7.33 -1.28
N PRO A 21 5.39 -8.21 -1.29
CA PRO A 21 5.55 -9.63 -1.61
C PRO A 21 5.51 -9.80 -3.13
N GLU A 22 6.64 -9.79 -3.78
CA GLU A 22 6.72 -9.95 -5.21
C GLU A 22 7.36 -11.30 -5.58
N LYS A 23 6.67 -12.09 -6.37
CA LYS A 23 7.21 -13.28 -6.99
C LYS A 23 7.57 -12.97 -8.43
N ARG A 24 8.77 -13.36 -8.87
CA ARG A 24 9.29 -13.09 -10.23
C ARG A 24 8.37 -13.50 -11.40
N LYS A 25 7.37 -14.37 -11.14
CA LYS A 25 6.42 -14.87 -12.14
C LYS A 25 5.06 -14.15 -12.12
N GLU A 26 4.83 -13.22 -11.21
CA GLU A 26 3.56 -12.50 -11.09
C GLU A 26 3.66 -11.18 -11.83
N ILE A 27 2.63 -10.89 -12.64
CA ILE A 27 2.50 -9.59 -13.34
C ILE A 27 2.13 -8.49 -12.36
N THR A 28 1.44 -8.85 -11.27
CA THR A 28 1.01 -7.93 -10.21
C THR A 28 1.10 -8.61 -8.83
N THR A 29 1.19 -7.81 -7.78
CA THR A 29 1.19 -8.30 -6.40
C THR A 29 -0.22 -8.70 -5.96
N GLU A 30 -0.49 -9.98 -5.79
CA GLU A 30 -1.81 -10.52 -5.40
C GLU A 30 -1.92 -10.75 -3.89
N GLY A 31 -1.82 -9.72 -3.09
CA GLY A 31 -1.99 -9.83 -1.63
C GLY A 31 -0.92 -9.10 -0.84
N GLY A 32 -1.16 -8.92 0.44
CA GLY A 32 -0.23 -8.28 1.36
C GLY A 32 0.94 -9.16 1.74
N LEU A 33 2.00 -8.54 2.24
CA LEU A 33 3.20 -9.20 2.75
C LEU A 33 2.84 -10.08 3.95
N ASN A 34 3.25 -11.34 3.95
CA ASN A 34 3.12 -12.21 5.11
C ASN A 34 4.18 -11.83 6.16
N LEU A 35 3.77 -11.09 7.18
CA LEU A 35 4.67 -10.56 8.20
C LEU A 35 5.14 -11.62 9.21
N ASP A 36 4.44 -12.75 9.32
CA ASP A 36 4.85 -13.87 10.18
C ASP A 36 5.97 -14.69 9.54
N TYR A 37 5.98 -14.75 8.21
CA TYR A 37 6.99 -15.49 7.47
C TYR A 37 8.32 -14.74 7.49
N ASN A 38 9.37 -15.39 8.01
CA ASN A 38 10.71 -14.78 8.14
C ASN A 38 10.74 -13.45 8.92
N LYS A 39 9.93 -13.30 9.97
CA LYS A 39 9.83 -12.10 10.81
C LYS A 39 11.21 -11.58 11.26
N LYS A 40 12.11 -12.47 11.70
CA LYS A 40 13.48 -12.12 12.11
C LYS A 40 14.31 -11.52 10.96
N PHE A 41 14.17 -12.08 9.76
CA PHE A 41 14.87 -11.56 8.58
C PHE A 41 14.32 -10.20 8.16
N LEU A 42 13.00 -10.03 8.16
CA LEU A 42 12.35 -8.76 7.84
C LEU A 42 12.72 -7.66 8.85
N SER A 43 12.70 -7.98 10.14
CA SER A 43 13.15 -7.06 11.21
C SER A 43 14.60 -6.60 11.00
N ASN A 44 15.50 -7.52 10.65
CA ASN A 44 16.91 -7.19 10.35
C ASN A 44 17.04 -6.25 9.14
N ILE A 45 16.30 -6.53 8.06
CA ILE A 45 16.29 -5.67 6.87
C ILE A 45 15.82 -4.25 7.24
N ILE A 46 14.69 -4.14 7.92
CA ILE A 46 14.11 -2.85 8.32
C ILE A 46 15.12 -2.07 9.19
N ALA A 47 15.70 -2.71 10.20
CA ALA A 47 16.66 -2.06 11.09
C ALA A 47 17.89 -1.53 10.33
N ARG A 48 18.39 -2.27 9.34
CA ARG A 48 19.52 -1.83 8.50
C ARG A 48 19.17 -0.67 7.58
N LEU A 49 17.98 -0.71 6.96
CA LEU A 49 17.52 0.36 6.08
C LEU A 49 17.24 1.65 6.86
N LYS A 50 16.70 1.55 8.07
CA LYS A 50 16.47 2.72 8.96
C LYS A 50 17.76 3.39 9.41
N LYS A 51 18.87 2.66 9.55
CA LYS A 51 20.19 3.28 9.78
C LYS A 51 20.61 4.24 8.67
N ASN A 52 20.16 4.00 7.44
CA ASN A 52 20.35 4.91 6.29
C ASN A 52 19.32 6.04 6.22
N LYS A 53 18.50 6.22 7.26
CA LYS A 53 17.40 7.22 7.32
C LYS A 53 16.30 7.02 6.28
N SER A 54 16.17 5.83 5.69
CA SER A 54 15.05 5.50 4.82
C SER A 54 13.78 5.31 5.65
N ARG A 55 12.68 5.90 5.20
CA ARG A 55 11.33 5.60 5.73
C ARG A 55 10.87 4.27 5.16
N ILE A 56 10.29 3.42 5.98
CA ILE A 56 9.91 2.06 5.61
C ILE A 56 8.40 1.91 5.63
N SER A 57 7.84 1.55 4.48
CA SER A 57 6.45 1.13 4.30
C SER A 57 6.37 -0.38 4.10
N LEU A 58 5.35 -1.02 4.67
CA LEU A 58 5.04 -2.42 4.45
C LEU A 58 3.69 -2.53 3.73
N PHE A 59 3.69 -3.25 2.59
CA PHE A 59 2.47 -3.54 1.85
C PHE A 59 1.73 -4.71 2.50
N VAL A 60 0.57 -4.44 3.12
CA VAL A 60 -0.09 -5.39 4.01
C VAL A 60 -1.57 -5.58 3.66
N GLU A 61 -2.13 -6.72 4.05
CA GLU A 61 -3.58 -6.92 4.03
C GLU A 61 -4.27 -5.96 5.02
N PRO A 62 -5.54 -5.55 4.76
CA PRO A 62 -6.32 -4.75 5.70
C PRO A 62 -6.78 -5.58 6.91
N SER A 63 -5.82 -6.11 7.65
CA SER A 63 -5.98 -6.97 8.83
C SER A 63 -5.44 -6.25 10.05
N LEU A 64 -6.19 -6.26 11.15
CA LEU A 64 -5.74 -5.64 12.40
C LEU A 64 -4.44 -6.26 12.90
N LYS A 65 -4.27 -7.59 12.70
CA LYS A 65 -3.06 -8.31 13.04
C LYS A 65 -1.86 -7.76 12.27
N ASP A 66 -1.98 -7.59 10.95
CA ASP A 66 -0.87 -7.12 10.11
C ASP A 66 -0.49 -5.67 10.43
N ILE A 67 -1.47 -4.83 10.79
CA ILE A 67 -1.20 -3.46 11.23
C ILE A 67 -0.40 -3.46 12.55
N TYR A 68 -0.78 -4.29 13.54
CA TYR A 68 0.01 -4.44 14.77
C TYR A 68 1.41 -4.98 14.49
N GLU A 69 1.55 -5.99 13.63
CA GLU A 69 2.85 -6.57 13.30
C GLU A 69 3.75 -5.57 12.55
N ALA A 70 3.19 -4.77 11.65
CA ALA A 70 3.94 -3.70 10.99
C ALA A 70 4.51 -2.70 12.02
N LYS A 71 3.72 -2.34 13.04
CA LYS A 71 4.20 -1.49 14.14
C LYS A 71 5.30 -2.16 14.94
N ASN A 72 5.13 -3.44 15.30
CA ASN A 72 6.14 -4.23 16.04
C ASN A 72 7.45 -4.35 15.27
N LEU A 73 7.40 -4.41 13.95
CA LEU A 73 8.55 -4.39 13.05
C LEU A 73 9.18 -3.01 12.88
N SER A 74 8.66 -1.99 13.57
CA SER A 74 9.13 -0.61 13.50
C SER A 74 9.01 0.02 12.11
N ALA A 75 7.99 -0.37 11.33
CA ALA A 75 7.63 0.34 10.11
C ALA A 75 7.21 1.78 10.42
N ASP A 76 7.45 2.70 9.50
CA ASP A 76 7.01 4.09 9.60
C ASP A 76 5.62 4.24 8.97
N CYS A 77 5.37 3.46 7.93
CA CYS A 77 4.15 3.49 7.12
C CYS A 77 3.63 2.07 6.88
N VAL A 78 2.34 1.99 6.53
CA VAL A 78 1.75 0.80 5.91
C VAL A 78 1.02 1.21 4.64
N GLU A 79 1.16 0.41 3.59
CA GLU A 79 0.30 0.50 2.41
C GLU A 79 -0.71 -0.63 2.45
N ILE A 80 -1.98 -0.28 2.60
CA ILE A 80 -3.07 -1.25 2.68
C ILE A 80 -3.42 -1.74 1.28
N HIS A 81 -3.41 -3.06 1.09
CA HIS A 81 -3.83 -3.72 -0.13
C HIS A 81 -5.33 -3.55 -0.39
N THR A 82 -5.70 -2.85 -1.46
CA THR A 82 -7.10 -2.55 -1.80
C THR A 82 -7.66 -3.39 -2.95
N GLY A 83 -6.88 -4.30 -3.51
CA GLY A 83 -7.26 -5.07 -4.72
C GLY A 83 -8.56 -5.86 -4.58
N LYS A 84 -8.81 -6.49 -3.42
CA LYS A 84 -10.06 -7.22 -3.18
C LYS A 84 -11.28 -6.28 -3.21
N LEU A 85 -11.20 -5.11 -2.59
CA LEU A 85 -12.26 -4.09 -2.66
C LEU A 85 -12.49 -3.65 -4.10
N CYS A 86 -11.43 -3.32 -4.82
CA CYS A 86 -11.50 -2.87 -6.20
C CYS A 86 -12.13 -3.93 -7.12
N ASN A 87 -11.75 -5.19 -6.95
CA ASN A 87 -12.34 -6.32 -7.68
C ASN A 87 -13.85 -6.49 -7.40
N LEU A 88 -14.27 -6.33 -6.15
CA LEU A 88 -15.70 -6.39 -5.80
C LEU A 88 -16.48 -5.25 -6.45
N ILE A 89 -15.95 -4.03 -6.43
CA ILE A 89 -16.57 -2.86 -7.08
C ILE A 89 -16.67 -3.07 -8.59
N ASN A 90 -15.58 -3.47 -9.24
CA ASN A 90 -15.53 -3.69 -10.69
C ASN A 90 -16.52 -4.79 -11.15
N LYS A 91 -16.67 -5.83 -10.32
CA LYS A 91 -17.63 -6.94 -10.56
C LYS A 91 -19.05 -6.62 -10.09
N LYS A 92 -19.33 -5.38 -9.64
CA LYS A 92 -20.63 -4.95 -9.07
C LYS A 92 -21.14 -5.85 -7.96
N LYS A 93 -20.22 -6.44 -7.16
CA LYS A 93 -20.53 -7.29 -6.00
C LYS A 93 -20.60 -6.47 -4.72
N ASN A 94 -21.18 -7.05 -3.66
CA ASN A 94 -21.22 -6.40 -2.36
C ASN A 94 -19.82 -6.24 -1.77
N TYR A 95 -19.40 -5.01 -1.55
CA TYR A 95 -18.08 -4.63 -1.05
C TYR A 95 -18.10 -4.07 0.40
N LYS A 96 -19.27 -3.96 1.03
CA LYS A 96 -19.42 -3.28 2.33
C LYS A 96 -18.52 -3.87 3.43
N ASN A 97 -18.45 -5.20 3.51
CA ASN A 97 -17.61 -5.86 4.51
C ASN A 97 -16.13 -5.55 4.30
N GLU A 98 -15.66 -5.57 3.05
CA GLU A 98 -14.27 -5.27 2.72
C GLU A 98 -13.93 -3.79 2.96
N PHE A 99 -14.83 -2.89 2.61
CA PHE A 99 -14.71 -1.47 2.93
C PHE A 99 -14.59 -1.23 4.45
N THR A 100 -15.44 -1.89 5.24
CA THR A 100 -15.38 -1.82 6.72
C THR A 100 -14.07 -2.39 7.25
N ARG A 101 -13.55 -3.47 6.66
CA ARG A 101 -12.26 -4.06 7.01
C ARG A 101 -11.12 -3.08 6.79
N ILE A 102 -11.08 -2.43 5.62
CA ILE A 102 -10.08 -1.39 5.30
C ILE A 102 -10.21 -0.21 6.27
N LYS A 103 -11.42 0.29 6.50
CA LYS A 103 -11.65 1.41 7.43
C LYS A 103 -11.09 1.13 8.83
N LYS A 104 -11.38 -0.05 9.40
CA LYS A 104 -10.84 -0.47 10.71
C LYS A 104 -9.30 -0.55 10.72
N ALA A 105 -8.70 -1.05 9.63
CA ALA A 105 -7.24 -1.12 9.51
C ALA A 105 -6.61 0.29 9.46
N VAL A 106 -7.22 1.23 8.72
CA VAL A 106 -6.80 2.64 8.67
C VAL A 106 -6.89 3.29 10.06
N GLU A 107 -8.03 3.13 10.74
CA GLU A 107 -8.24 3.68 12.09
C GLU A 107 -7.19 3.15 13.07
N LEU A 108 -6.90 1.86 13.05
CA LEU A 108 -5.87 1.25 13.89
C LEU A 108 -4.47 1.77 13.54
N GLY A 109 -4.12 1.84 12.25
CA GLY A 109 -2.83 2.34 11.79
C GLY A 109 -2.57 3.76 12.32
N ASN A 110 -3.54 4.65 12.16
CA ASN A 110 -3.45 6.01 12.68
C ASN A 110 -3.33 6.04 14.22
N LYS A 111 -4.11 5.20 14.94
CA LYS A 111 -4.02 5.07 16.41
C LYS A 111 -2.62 4.64 16.85
N LEU A 112 -1.97 3.77 16.10
CA LEU A 112 -0.60 3.30 16.36
C LEU A 112 0.47 4.27 15.85
N LYS A 113 0.09 5.43 15.32
CA LYS A 113 1.01 6.42 14.73
C LYS A 113 1.84 5.85 13.57
N LEU A 114 1.21 5.02 12.75
CA LEU A 114 1.70 4.65 11.44
C LEU A 114 1.10 5.62 10.41
N GLU A 115 1.88 6.04 9.42
CA GLU A 115 1.33 6.69 8.24
C GLU A 115 0.65 5.62 7.39
N VAL A 116 -0.59 5.88 6.97
CA VAL A 116 -1.40 4.89 6.26
C VAL A 116 -1.60 5.31 4.82
N HIS A 117 -1.17 4.44 3.91
CA HIS A 117 -1.36 4.56 2.46
C HIS A 117 -2.35 3.49 1.99
N ALA A 118 -2.88 3.66 0.79
CA ALA A 118 -3.75 2.68 0.14
C ALA A 118 -3.34 2.50 -1.32
N GLY A 119 -3.23 1.25 -1.76
CA GLY A 119 -2.78 0.94 -3.11
C GLY A 119 -3.28 -0.38 -3.64
N HIS A 120 -3.01 -0.60 -4.90
CA HIS A 120 -3.35 -1.75 -5.72
C HIS A 120 -4.80 -1.81 -6.19
N GLY A 121 -4.98 -1.88 -7.50
CA GLY A 121 -6.27 -2.06 -8.16
C GLY A 121 -7.16 -0.81 -8.22
N LEU A 122 -6.68 0.34 -7.76
CA LEU A 122 -7.46 1.58 -7.68
C LEU A 122 -7.89 2.08 -9.06
N THR A 123 -9.19 2.37 -9.16
CA THR A 123 -9.84 3.07 -10.29
C THR A 123 -10.45 4.38 -9.77
N TYR A 124 -11.02 5.21 -10.64
CA TYR A 124 -11.71 6.43 -10.20
C TYR A 124 -12.82 6.15 -9.19
N ASN A 125 -13.62 5.08 -9.40
CA ASN A 125 -14.72 4.72 -8.51
C ASN A 125 -14.25 4.26 -7.14
N SER A 126 -13.26 3.37 -7.09
CA SER A 126 -12.72 2.87 -5.83
C SER A 126 -11.93 3.96 -5.08
N ALA A 127 -11.19 4.80 -5.77
CA ALA A 127 -10.50 5.95 -5.19
C ALA A 127 -11.49 6.93 -4.54
N LYS A 128 -12.61 7.26 -5.25
CA LYS A 128 -13.68 8.11 -4.71
C LYS A 128 -14.35 7.51 -3.48
N LEU A 129 -14.47 6.18 -3.41
CA LEU A 129 -15.02 5.51 -2.24
C LEU A 129 -14.05 5.58 -1.06
N LEU A 130 -12.77 5.27 -1.31
CA LEU A 130 -11.73 5.23 -0.28
C LEU A 130 -11.32 6.62 0.23
N SER A 131 -11.45 7.67 -0.59
CA SER A 131 -11.18 9.05 -0.15
C SER A 131 -12.09 9.52 1.00
N LYS A 132 -13.23 8.84 1.22
CA LYS A 132 -14.12 9.09 2.35
C LYS A 132 -13.59 8.55 3.69
N ILE A 133 -12.56 7.69 3.67
CA ILE A 133 -11.92 7.19 4.88
C ILE A 133 -10.86 8.20 5.31
N LYS A 134 -11.16 8.93 6.40
CA LYS A 134 -10.19 9.86 6.99
C LYS A 134 -8.97 9.09 7.52
N GLY A 135 -7.78 9.64 7.26
CA GLY A 135 -6.52 9.06 7.77
C GLY A 135 -5.75 8.22 6.77
N ILE A 136 -6.19 8.11 5.51
CA ILE A 136 -5.34 7.67 4.41
C ILE A 136 -4.59 8.90 3.91
N GLN A 137 -3.27 8.91 4.02
CA GLN A 137 -2.42 10.03 3.64
C GLN A 137 -1.95 9.98 2.18
N GLU A 138 -1.86 8.78 1.61
CA GLU A 138 -1.34 8.58 0.25
C GLU A 138 -2.12 7.49 -0.48
N PHE A 139 -2.30 7.68 -1.80
CA PHE A 139 -2.90 6.69 -2.69
C PHE A 139 -1.91 6.31 -3.79
N ASN A 140 -1.55 5.03 -3.87
CA ASN A 140 -0.60 4.50 -4.85
C ASN A 140 -1.36 3.90 -6.04
N ILE A 141 -1.26 4.56 -7.20
CA ILE A 141 -2.04 4.23 -8.39
C ILE A 141 -1.11 4.09 -9.59
N GLY A 142 -1.02 2.88 -10.12
CA GLY A 142 -0.19 2.57 -11.29
C GLY A 142 -1.01 2.16 -12.51
N HIS A 143 -1.38 0.90 -12.61
CA HIS A 143 -2.00 0.27 -13.78
C HIS A 143 -3.15 1.07 -14.40
N PHE A 144 -4.17 1.40 -13.60
CA PHE A 144 -5.33 2.13 -14.08
C PHE A 144 -4.96 3.53 -14.57
N LEU A 145 -4.07 4.23 -13.85
CA LEU A 145 -3.66 5.57 -14.23
C LEU A 145 -2.99 5.59 -15.61
N ILE A 146 -2.09 4.63 -15.86
CA ILE A 146 -1.39 4.51 -17.15
C ILE A 146 -2.31 4.01 -18.25
N GLY A 147 -3.14 3.00 -17.98
CA GLY A 147 -4.12 2.50 -18.94
C GLY A 147 -5.10 3.58 -19.37
N GLU A 148 -5.65 4.34 -18.44
CA GLU A 148 -6.55 5.46 -18.70
C GLU A 148 -5.85 6.59 -19.47
N ALA A 149 -4.57 6.81 -19.19
CA ALA A 149 -3.78 7.84 -19.86
C ALA A 149 -3.65 7.62 -21.37
N ILE A 150 -3.77 6.40 -21.86
CA ILE A 150 -3.78 6.09 -23.31
C ILE A 150 -4.98 6.74 -23.99
N PHE A 151 -6.12 6.84 -23.31
CA PHE A 151 -7.36 7.39 -23.87
C PHE A 151 -7.52 8.88 -23.61
N VAL A 152 -7.17 9.36 -22.43
CA VAL A 152 -7.44 10.74 -21.98
C VAL A 152 -6.20 11.61 -21.81
N GLY A 153 -5.01 11.03 -21.98
CA GLY A 153 -3.74 11.67 -21.70
C GLY A 153 -3.36 11.67 -20.22
N LEU A 154 -2.06 11.55 -19.92
CA LEU A 154 -1.55 11.40 -18.56
C LEU A 154 -1.92 12.58 -17.65
N SER A 155 -1.80 13.80 -18.14
CA SER A 155 -2.17 15.02 -17.39
C SER A 155 -3.64 15.02 -16.96
N ASN A 156 -4.54 14.57 -17.84
CA ASN A 156 -5.97 14.48 -17.53
C ASN A 156 -6.25 13.38 -16.52
N SER A 157 -5.67 12.19 -16.69
CA SER A 157 -5.83 11.09 -15.74
C SER A 157 -5.39 11.51 -14.33
N ILE A 158 -4.23 12.14 -14.20
CA ILE A 158 -3.73 12.67 -12.91
C ILE A 158 -4.68 13.75 -12.36
N ARG A 159 -5.16 14.67 -13.21
CA ARG A 159 -6.08 15.75 -12.78
C ARG A 159 -7.38 15.22 -12.21
N ILE A 160 -7.94 14.15 -12.82
CA ILE A 160 -9.17 13.52 -12.33
C ILE A 160 -8.94 12.93 -10.93
N PHE A 161 -7.84 12.17 -10.70
CA PHE A 161 -7.52 11.66 -9.37
C PHE A 161 -7.33 12.78 -8.35
N LYS A 162 -6.58 13.83 -8.70
CA LYS A 162 -6.39 14.99 -7.81
C LYS A 162 -7.72 15.66 -7.44
N LYS A 163 -8.70 15.72 -8.35
CA LYS A 163 -10.03 16.23 -8.06
C LYS A 163 -10.78 15.34 -7.08
N ILE A 164 -10.70 14.01 -7.26
CA ILE A 164 -11.33 13.03 -6.36
C ILE A 164 -10.81 13.16 -4.92
N PHE A 165 -9.51 13.37 -4.74
CA PHE A 165 -8.90 13.44 -3.40
C PHE A 165 -9.02 14.80 -2.72
N ARG A 166 -9.48 15.84 -3.43
CA ARG A 166 -9.75 17.17 -2.88
C ARG A 166 -11.22 17.40 -2.53
N SER A 167 -12.11 16.51 -2.97
CA SER A 167 -13.54 16.56 -2.69
C SER A 167 -13.89 15.85 -1.38
#